data_21db13b41ceddf9099c126c8af9627e9
#
_entry.id   21db13b41ceddf9099c126c8af9627e9
#
_cell.length_a   1.000
_cell.length_b   1.000
_cell.length_c   1.000
_cell.angle_alpha   90.00
_cell.angle_beta   90.00
_cell.angle_gamma   90.00
#
_symmetry.space_group_name_H-M   'P 1'
#
loop_
_entity.id
_entity.type
_entity.pdbx_description
1 polymer ?
#
loop_
_entity_poly.entity_id
_entity_poly.type
_entity_poly.pdbx_seq_one_letter_code
_entity_poly.pdbx_strand_id
1 'polypeptide(L)'
;GVSSYGTISELPENQYLLQIVFDTDPQKAPKLIELAKSGLQSLADNGPSEDFLSKAKENFLKNIPENHISNNYWNGKLGQFYKYGKDFDTDYEKVVKELTPEKIQKFIKGILGQNNFIEFVMVPKE
;
A
#
# COMPACT_ATOMS: atom_id res chain seq x y z
N GLY A 1 12.06 10.34 7.41
CA GLY A 1 11.42 9.03 7.33
C GLY A 1 10.87 8.75 5.95
N VAL A 2 10.70 7.47 5.61
CA VAL A 2 10.03 7.04 4.38
C VAL A 2 8.66 6.52 4.75
N SER A 3 7.62 7.01 4.09
CA SER A 3 6.25 6.56 4.28
C SER A 3 5.68 6.07 2.94
N SER A 4 4.96 4.96 2.96
CA SER A 4 4.24 4.46 1.81
C SER A 4 2.75 4.37 2.12
N TYR A 5 1.93 4.81 1.19
CA TYR A 5 0.47 4.81 1.33
C TYR A 5 -0.15 4.15 0.10
N GLY A 6 -1.14 3.31 0.35
CA GLY A 6 -2.02 2.82 -0.69
C GLY A 6 -3.44 3.34 -0.45
N THR A 7 -4.08 3.87 -1.46
CA THR A 7 -5.49 4.25 -1.39
C THR A 7 -6.28 3.61 -2.51
N ILE A 8 -7.54 3.31 -2.21
CA ILE A 8 -8.50 2.79 -3.17
C ILE A 8 -9.64 3.80 -3.23
N SER A 9 -9.95 4.29 -4.41
CA SER A 9 -11.15 5.08 -4.68
C SER A 9 -12.02 4.34 -5.69
N GLU A 10 -13.29 4.17 -5.38
CA GLU A 10 -14.22 3.44 -6.25
C GLU A 10 -15.20 4.37 -6.99
N LEU A 11 -15.16 5.66 -6.68
CA LEU A 11 -16.01 6.66 -7.29
C LEU A 11 -15.20 7.88 -7.77
N PRO A 12 -15.45 8.38 -8.98
CA PRO A 12 -16.38 7.86 -10.00
C PRO A 12 -15.89 6.58 -10.71
N GLU A 13 -14.62 6.24 -10.57
CA GLU A 13 -13.99 5.08 -11.20
C GLU A 13 -13.11 4.35 -10.20
N ASN A 14 -12.93 3.04 -10.40
CA ASN A 14 -12.01 2.25 -9.58
C ASN A 14 -10.57 2.72 -9.80
N GLN A 15 -9.98 3.32 -8.79
CA GLN A 15 -8.61 3.83 -8.83
C GLN A 15 -7.80 3.27 -7.66
N TYR A 16 -6.56 2.89 -7.96
CA TYR A 16 -5.55 2.52 -6.97
C TYR A 16 -4.43 3.56 -7.01
N LEU A 17 -4.13 4.16 -5.88
CA LEU A 17 -2.98 5.03 -5.74
C LEU A 17 -1.96 4.38 -4.81
N LEU A 18 -0.76 4.15 -5.31
CA LEU A 18 0.40 3.83 -4.49
C LEU A 18 1.30 5.06 -4.43
N GLN A 19 1.55 5.55 -3.23
CA GLN A 19 2.33 6.76 -3.00
C GLN A 19 3.49 6.44 -2.05
N ILE A 20 4.70 6.87 -2.43
CA ILE A 20 5.90 6.80 -1.59
C ILE A 20 6.35 8.23 -1.34
N VAL A 21 6.44 8.63 -0.07
CA VAL A 21 6.81 9.98 0.34
C VAL A 21 7.98 9.91 1.30
N PHE A 22 8.97 10.76 1.12
CA PHE A 22 10.09 10.90 2.05
C PHE A 22 10.66 12.33 2.04
N ASP A 23 11.18 12.70 3.19
CA ASP A 23 11.94 13.93 3.36
C ASP A 23 13.42 13.59 3.44
N THR A 24 14.25 14.32 2.69
CA THR A 24 15.69 14.08 2.64
C THR A 24 16.45 15.35 2.25
N ASP A 25 17.76 15.31 2.42
CA ASP A 25 18.67 16.30 1.87
C ASP A 25 18.49 16.37 0.33
N PRO A 26 18.37 17.59 -0.26
CA PRO A 26 18.22 17.77 -1.69
C PRO A 26 19.26 17.00 -2.54
N GLN A 27 20.51 16.91 -2.05
CA GLN A 27 21.57 16.20 -2.76
C GLN A 27 21.37 14.67 -2.79
N LYS A 28 20.60 14.12 -1.84
CA LYS A 28 20.31 12.68 -1.75
C LYS A 28 19.02 12.28 -2.44
N ALA A 29 18.16 13.25 -2.76
CA ALA A 29 16.84 12.98 -3.33
C ALA A 29 16.89 12.13 -4.62
N PRO A 30 17.75 12.41 -5.62
CA PRO A 30 17.79 11.62 -6.84
C PRO A 30 18.10 10.14 -6.58
N LYS A 31 19.05 9.85 -5.68
CA LYS A 31 19.41 8.47 -5.32
C LYS A 31 18.29 7.73 -4.60
N LEU A 32 17.55 8.41 -3.72
CA LEU A 32 16.43 7.80 -3.01
C LEU A 32 15.24 7.54 -3.96
N ILE A 33 14.99 8.41 -4.92
CA ILE A 33 13.98 8.21 -5.96
C ILE A 33 14.33 6.96 -6.79
N GLU A 34 15.59 6.83 -7.20
CA GLU A 34 16.06 5.66 -7.95
C GLU A 34 15.91 4.37 -7.12
N LEU A 35 16.26 4.41 -5.84
CA LEU A 35 16.09 3.27 -4.92
C LEU A 35 14.62 2.89 -4.75
N ALA A 36 13.72 3.86 -4.64
CA ALA A 36 12.29 3.59 -4.54
C ALA A 36 11.75 2.92 -5.83
N LYS A 37 12.13 3.44 -6.99
CA LYS A 37 11.75 2.85 -8.28
C LYS A 37 12.31 1.44 -8.46
N SER A 38 13.59 1.23 -8.18
CA SER A 38 14.22 -0.08 -8.29
C SER A 38 13.65 -1.08 -7.29
N GLY A 39 13.27 -0.64 -6.08
CA GLY A 39 12.59 -1.46 -5.09
C GLY A 39 11.21 -1.93 -5.57
N LEU A 40 10.41 -1.03 -6.16
CA LEU A 40 9.13 -1.41 -6.76
C LEU A 40 9.30 -2.37 -7.94
N GLN A 41 10.30 -2.11 -8.80
CA GLN A 41 10.61 -3.01 -9.92
C GLN A 41 11.04 -4.38 -9.42
N SER A 42 11.87 -4.45 -8.38
CA SER A 42 12.28 -5.71 -7.77
C SER A 42 11.08 -6.50 -7.20
N LEU A 43 10.12 -5.82 -6.56
CA LEU A 43 8.88 -6.46 -6.11
C LEU A 43 8.02 -6.96 -7.28
N ALA A 44 8.00 -6.23 -8.39
CA ALA A 44 7.31 -6.67 -9.60
C ALA A 44 7.98 -7.90 -10.22
N ASP A 45 9.29 -7.97 -10.22
CA ASP A 45 10.05 -9.03 -10.88
C ASP A 45 10.12 -10.32 -10.03
N ASN A 46 10.30 -10.17 -8.72
CA ASN A 46 10.61 -11.28 -7.83
C ASN A 46 9.52 -11.55 -6.77
N GLY A 47 8.60 -10.62 -6.55
CA GLY A 47 7.70 -10.64 -5.40
C GLY A 47 8.43 -10.33 -4.08
N PRO A 48 7.71 -10.22 -2.96
CA PRO A 48 8.31 -10.13 -1.64
C PRO A 48 8.88 -11.49 -1.20
N SER A 49 9.89 -11.48 -0.32
CA SER A 49 10.36 -12.72 0.31
C SER A 49 9.27 -13.32 1.21
N GLU A 50 9.28 -14.65 1.34
CA GLU A 50 8.35 -15.37 2.23
C GLU A 50 8.45 -14.89 3.68
N ASP A 51 9.68 -14.66 4.19
CA ASP A 51 9.91 -14.16 5.55
C ASP A 51 9.28 -12.77 5.75
N PHE A 52 9.47 -11.86 4.79
CA PHE A 52 8.87 -10.53 4.86
C PHE A 52 7.34 -10.59 4.82
N LEU A 53 6.78 -11.39 3.91
CA LEU A 53 5.33 -11.55 3.80
C LEU A 53 4.73 -12.18 5.06
N SER A 54 5.39 -13.19 5.63
CA SER A 54 4.95 -13.83 6.87
C SER A 54 4.88 -12.84 8.03
N LYS A 55 5.92 -12.03 8.22
CA LYS A 55 5.96 -10.99 9.25
C LYS A 55 4.89 -9.91 9.03
N ALA A 56 4.67 -9.51 7.79
CA ALA A 56 3.62 -8.56 7.45
C ALA A 56 2.22 -9.11 7.78
N LYS A 57 1.94 -10.37 7.41
CA LYS A 57 0.68 -11.05 7.75
C LYS A 57 0.47 -11.15 9.25
N GLU A 58 1.50 -11.57 10.00
CA GLU A 58 1.42 -11.65 11.45
C GLU A 58 1.05 -10.30 12.07
N ASN A 59 1.69 -9.22 11.61
CA ASN A 59 1.39 -7.87 12.08
C ASN A 59 -0.06 -7.46 11.77
N PHE A 60 -0.56 -7.72 10.56
CA PHE A 60 -1.95 -7.42 10.20
C PHE A 60 -2.94 -8.21 11.05
N LEU A 61 -2.71 -9.51 11.23
CA LEU A 61 -3.59 -10.38 11.99
C LEU A 61 -3.59 -10.03 13.49
N LYS A 62 -2.44 -9.67 14.05
CA LYS A 62 -2.30 -9.25 15.45
C LYS A 62 -3.15 -8.02 15.79
N ASN A 63 -3.31 -7.12 14.84
CA ASN A 63 -4.05 -5.88 15.06
C ASN A 63 -5.58 -6.04 14.98
N ILE A 64 -6.10 -7.17 14.51
CA ILE A 64 -7.55 -7.39 14.38
C ILE A 64 -8.29 -7.22 15.70
N PRO A 65 -7.89 -7.84 16.83
CA PRO A 65 -8.61 -7.69 18.09
C PRO A 65 -8.64 -6.24 18.61
N GLU A 66 -7.53 -5.50 18.45
CA GLU A 66 -7.46 -4.09 18.84
C GLU A 66 -8.35 -3.21 17.94
N ASN A 67 -8.38 -3.49 16.65
CA ASN A 67 -9.24 -2.80 15.70
C ASN A 67 -10.72 -2.99 16.06
N HIS A 68 -11.13 -4.20 16.40
CA HIS A 68 -12.54 -4.54 16.68
C HIS A 68 -13.10 -3.92 17.97
N ILE A 69 -12.25 -3.47 18.89
CA ILE A 69 -12.68 -2.69 20.06
C ILE A 69 -12.66 -1.18 19.83
N SER A 70 -12.17 -0.72 18.68
CA SER A 70 -12.02 0.70 18.37
C SER A 70 -13.28 1.26 17.67
N ASN A 71 -13.88 2.29 18.26
CA ASN A 71 -15.01 3.00 17.63
C ASN A 71 -14.62 3.64 16.31
N ASN A 72 -13.39 4.16 16.20
CA ASN A 72 -12.90 4.77 14.96
C ASN A 72 -12.79 3.77 13.82
N TYR A 73 -12.36 2.55 14.13
CA TYR A 73 -12.33 1.46 13.17
C TYR A 73 -13.72 1.18 12.59
N TRP A 74 -14.70 0.96 13.45
CA TRP A 74 -16.08 0.68 13.03
C TRP A 74 -16.72 1.85 12.29
N ASN A 75 -16.48 3.08 12.76
CA ASN A 75 -16.97 4.26 12.04
C ASN A 75 -16.43 4.30 10.60
N GLY A 76 -15.13 4.00 10.41
CA GLY A 76 -14.54 3.91 9.08
C GLY A 76 -15.13 2.78 8.24
N LYS A 77 -15.24 1.57 8.79
CA LYS A 77 -15.77 0.38 8.08
C LYS A 77 -17.25 0.53 7.71
N LEU A 78 -18.07 0.99 8.65
CA LEU A 78 -19.49 1.26 8.38
C LEU A 78 -19.67 2.39 7.36
N GLY A 79 -18.86 3.46 7.45
CA GLY A 79 -18.87 4.52 6.47
C GLY A 79 -18.56 4.02 5.06
N GLN A 80 -17.57 3.14 4.92
CA GLN A 80 -17.25 2.49 3.64
C GLN A 80 -18.38 1.57 3.15
N PHE A 81 -18.96 0.78 4.06
CA PHE A 81 -20.09 -0.09 3.73
C PHE A 81 -21.29 0.70 3.20
N TYR A 82 -21.70 1.74 3.91
CA TYR A 82 -22.85 2.57 3.48
C TYR A 82 -22.56 3.38 2.22
N LYS A 83 -21.30 3.79 2.02
CA LYS A 83 -20.91 4.57 0.84
C LYS A 83 -20.77 3.74 -0.43
N TYR A 84 -20.21 2.54 -0.30
CA TYR A 84 -19.79 1.73 -1.44
C TYR A 84 -20.53 0.38 -1.56
N GLY A 85 -21.32 -0.01 -0.57
CA GLY A 85 -21.98 -1.31 -0.52
C GLY A 85 -21.01 -2.48 -0.34
N LYS A 86 -19.79 -2.22 0.15
CA LYS A 86 -18.74 -3.22 0.31
C LYS A 86 -18.33 -3.42 1.75
N ASP A 87 -18.30 -4.68 2.16
CA ASP A 87 -17.77 -5.10 3.46
C ASP A 87 -16.26 -5.34 3.36
N PHE A 88 -15.49 -4.51 4.06
CA PHE A 88 -14.03 -4.61 4.13
C PHE A 88 -13.54 -5.22 5.45
N ASP A 89 -14.43 -5.79 6.25
CA ASP A 89 -14.08 -6.37 7.55
C ASP A 89 -14.25 -7.89 7.59
N THR A 90 -15.43 -8.41 7.21
CA THR A 90 -15.78 -9.83 7.39
C THR A 90 -14.77 -10.80 6.80
N ASP A 91 -14.26 -10.55 5.61
CA ASP A 91 -13.28 -11.41 4.94
C ASP A 91 -11.82 -10.96 5.14
N TYR A 92 -11.57 -9.92 5.93
CA TYR A 92 -10.23 -9.33 6.06
C TYR A 92 -9.19 -10.35 6.51
N GLU A 93 -9.47 -11.09 7.57
CA GLU A 93 -8.56 -12.11 8.10
C GLU A 93 -8.25 -13.21 7.06
N LYS A 94 -9.26 -13.68 6.36
CA LYS A 94 -9.12 -14.68 5.30
C LYS A 94 -8.25 -14.14 4.16
N VAL A 95 -8.54 -12.93 3.68
CA VAL A 95 -7.77 -12.29 2.60
C VAL A 95 -6.31 -12.14 2.99
N VAL A 96 -6.01 -11.69 4.23
CA VAL A 96 -4.62 -11.59 4.71
C VAL A 96 -3.92 -12.95 4.71
N LYS A 97 -4.59 -14.00 5.21
CA LYS A 97 -4.03 -15.36 5.23
C LYS A 97 -3.74 -15.90 3.82
N GLU A 98 -4.57 -15.58 2.86
CA GLU A 98 -4.46 -16.03 1.47
C GLU A 98 -3.49 -15.23 0.60
N LEU A 99 -2.87 -14.16 1.12
CA LEU A 99 -1.84 -13.44 0.38
C LEU A 99 -0.65 -14.36 0.09
N THR A 100 -0.14 -14.30 -1.13
CA THR A 100 1.08 -15.01 -1.54
C THR A 100 2.04 -14.05 -2.22
N PRO A 101 3.34 -14.37 -2.30
CA PRO A 101 4.30 -13.55 -3.04
C PRO A 101 3.86 -13.29 -4.47
N GLU A 102 3.29 -14.29 -5.15
CA GLU A 102 2.83 -14.20 -6.53
C GLU A 102 1.64 -13.25 -6.69
N LYS A 103 0.70 -13.24 -5.72
CA LYS A 103 -0.44 -12.31 -5.73
C LYS A 103 0.05 -10.87 -5.63
N ILE A 104 1.01 -10.61 -4.74
CA ILE A 104 1.61 -9.27 -4.56
C ILE A 104 2.41 -8.89 -5.80
N GLN A 105 3.24 -9.78 -6.31
CA GLN A 105 4.00 -9.59 -7.54
C GLN A 105 3.09 -9.20 -8.71
N LYS A 106 2.03 -9.97 -8.93
CA LYS A 106 1.05 -9.71 -9.99
C LYS A 106 0.39 -8.34 -9.85
N PHE A 107 0.04 -7.96 -8.62
CA PHE A 107 -0.57 -6.65 -8.33
C PHE A 107 0.38 -5.51 -8.66
N ILE A 108 1.63 -5.57 -8.20
CA ILE A 108 2.65 -4.55 -8.47
C ILE A 108 2.97 -4.48 -9.97
N LYS A 109 3.11 -5.62 -10.65
CA LYS A 109 3.24 -5.66 -12.13
C LYS A 109 2.07 -4.94 -12.82
N GLY A 110 0.86 -5.14 -12.35
CA GLY A 110 -0.33 -4.48 -12.89
C GLY A 110 -0.30 -2.97 -12.73
N ILE A 111 0.18 -2.47 -11.58
CA ILE A 111 0.35 -1.03 -11.35
C ILE A 111 1.44 -0.45 -12.25
N LEU A 112 2.63 -1.05 -12.26
CA LEU A 112 3.76 -0.55 -13.04
C LEU A 112 3.51 -0.64 -14.55
N GLY A 113 2.81 -1.68 -14.99
CA GLY A 113 2.47 -1.90 -16.40
C GLY A 113 1.53 -0.84 -16.99
N GLN A 114 0.82 -0.08 -16.17
CA GLN A 114 0.00 1.03 -16.63
C GLN A 114 0.82 2.25 -17.08
N ASN A 115 2.11 2.29 -16.71
CA ASN A 115 3.01 3.40 -16.99
C ASN A 115 2.44 4.78 -16.57
N ASN A 116 1.64 4.78 -15.51
CA ASN A 116 1.02 5.96 -14.94
C ASN A 116 1.78 6.37 -13.67
N PHE A 117 2.93 6.99 -13.86
CA PHE A 117 3.86 7.37 -12.81
C PHE A 117 4.04 8.88 -12.76
N ILE A 118 3.93 9.45 -11.56
CA ILE A 118 4.16 10.87 -11.30
C ILE A 118 5.28 10.99 -10.27
N GLU A 119 6.30 11.78 -10.58
CA GLU A 119 7.37 12.15 -9.67
C GLU A 119 7.23 13.62 -9.32
N PHE A 120 7.20 13.93 -8.04
CA PHE A 120 7.11 15.29 -7.55
C PHE A 120 8.21 15.55 -6.53
N VAL A 121 9.04 16.58 -6.78
CA VAL A 121 10.15 16.96 -5.90
C VAL A 121 10.00 18.42 -5.50
N MET A 122 9.92 18.68 -4.19
CA MET A 122 9.98 20.03 -3.64
C MET A 122 11.39 20.30 -3.10
N VAL A 123 11.97 21.41 -3.54
CA VAL A 123 13.25 21.89 -3.02
C VAL A 123 13.06 23.23 -2.31
N PRO A 124 13.87 23.55 -1.29
CA PRO A 124 13.85 24.88 -0.67
C PRO A 124 14.08 25.96 -1.72
N LYS A 125 13.39 27.06 -1.56
CA LYS A 125 13.66 28.25 -2.37
C LYS A 125 14.95 28.89 -1.85
N GLU A 126 15.93 29.12 -2.73
CA GLU A 126 17.11 29.91 -2.43
C GLU A 126 16.76 31.36 -2.05
#